data_c110742d41532c157de1587764b1350e
#
_entry.id   c110742d41532c157de1587764b1350e
#
_cell.length_a   1.000
_cell.length_b   1.000
_cell.length_c   1.000
_cell.angle_alpha   90.00
_cell.angle_beta   90.00
_cell.angle_gamma   90.00
#
_symmetry.space_group_name_H-M   'P 1'
#
loop_
_entity.id
_entity.type
_entity.pdbx_description
1 polymer ?
#
loop_
_entity_poly.entity_id
_entity_poly.type
_entity_poly.pdbx_seq_one_letter_code
_entity_poly.pdbx_strand_id
1 'polypeptide(L)'
;YNVVYTRTSDSVSWLEDNVEDLQTRCDLAKKRNADLFVSIHLNSSEYEANGYEIYCDFNNKNAVKLSNSILKQLDQLDYSTNRGLLDTNETPLYVVANNEVDAILIEAGFISDDSDLYYLKNHTKNIATAIAKGIKKSLND
;
A
#
# COMPACT_ATOMS: atom_id res chain seq x y z
N TYR A 1 14.60 -5.06 -10.08
CA TYR A 1 13.66 -5.85 -9.27
C TYR A 1 12.76 -6.69 -10.16
N ASN A 2 12.42 -7.88 -9.70
CA ASN A 2 11.41 -8.71 -10.33
C ASN A 2 10.06 -8.40 -9.69
N VAL A 3 9.11 -7.88 -10.47
CA VAL A 3 7.79 -7.50 -9.98
C VAL A 3 6.77 -8.53 -10.41
N VAL A 4 6.02 -9.06 -9.46
CA VAL A 4 4.89 -9.97 -9.69
C VAL A 4 3.60 -9.25 -9.33
N TYR A 5 2.63 -9.29 -10.22
CA TYR A 5 1.34 -8.64 -10.00
C TYR A 5 0.29 -9.67 -9.56
N THR A 6 -0.53 -9.31 -8.59
CA THR A 6 -1.73 -10.08 -8.22
C THR A 6 -2.84 -9.90 -9.25
N ARG A 7 -2.82 -8.77 -9.98
CA ARG A 7 -3.78 -8.41 -11.03
C ARG A 7 -3.12 -7.55 -12.09
N THR A 8 -3.44 -7.76 -13.36
CA THR A 8 -2.87 -7.05 -14.52
C THR A 8 -3.89 -6.33 -15.37
N SER A 9 -5.19 -6.44 -15.06
CA SER A 9 -6.28 -5.80 -15.79
C SER A 9 -7.47 -5.54 -14.88
N ASP A 10 -8.45 -4.79 -15.36
CA ASP A 10 -9.73 -4.59 -14.67
C ASP A 10 -10.66 -5.81 -14.77
N SER A 11 -10.37 -6.71 -15.70
CA SER A 11 -11.08 -7.98 -15.81
C SER A 11 -10.49 -8.96 -14.81
N VAL A 12 -11.16 -9.12 -13.69
CA VAL A 12 -10.82 -10.08 -12.64
C VAL A 12 -11.98 -11.03 -12.42
N SER A 13 -11.67 -12.31 -12.33
CA SER A 13 -12.60 -13.27 -11.75
C SER A 13 -12.48 -13.15 -10.23
N TRP A 14 -13.41 -12.41 -9.63
CA TRP A 14 -13.52 -12.39 -8.18
C TRP A 14 -13.94 -13.77 -7.70
N LEU A 15 -13.26 -14.27 -6.68
CA LEU A 15 -13.76 -15.42 -5.94
C LEU A 15 -15.02 -14.98 -5.18
N GLU A 16 -15.99 -15.86 -5.02
CA GLU A 16 -17.24 -15.55 -4.30
C GLU A 16 -16.95 -15.21 -2.82
N ASP A 17 -15.90 -15.80 -2.25
CA ASP A 17 -15.42 -15.52 -0.90
C ASP A 17 -14.28 -14.50 -0.95
N ASN A 18 -14.51 -13.33 -0.35
CA ASN A 18 -13.50 -12.28 -0.25
C ASN A 18 -12.25 -12.71 0.52
N VAL A 19 -12.40 -13.57 1.54
CA VAL A 19 -11.27 -14.07 2.35
C VAL A 19 -10.41 -14.98 1.49
N GLU A 20 -11.03 -15.85 0.68
CA GLU A 20 -10.31 -16.73 -0.23
C GLU A 20 -9.54 -15.92 -1.30
N ASP A 21 -10.13 -14.84 -1.84
CA ASP A 21 -9.44 -13.96 -2.78
C ASP A 21 -8.21 -13.29 -2.12
N LEU A 22 -8.37 -12.74 -0.92
CA LEU A 22 -7.28 -12.11 -0.19
C LEU A 22 -6.18 -13.12 0.18
N GLN A 23 -6.54 -14.35 0.57
CA GLN A 23 -5.58 -15.41 0.84
C GLN A 23 -4.79 -15.80 -0.41
N THR A 24 -5.47 -15.89 -1.56
CA THR A 24 -4.81 -16.19 -2.84
C THR A 24 -3.71 -15.18 -3.18
N ARG A 25 -3.89 -13.91 -2.81
CA ARG A 25 -2.86 -12.86 -2.99
C ARG A 25 -1.65 -13.10 -2.09
N CYS A 26 -1.88 -13.46 -0.83
CA CYS A 26 -0.81 -13.82 0.11
C CYS A 26 -0.05 -15.08 -0.36
N ASP A 27 -0.79 -16.10 -0.80
CA ASP A 27 -0.22 -17.36 -1.30
C ASP A 27 0.63 -17.14 -2.56
N LEU A 28 0.25 -16.19 -3.41
CA LEU A 28 1.05 -15.81 -4.58
C LEU A 28 2.41 -15.24 -4.16
N ALA A 29 2.45 -14.37 -3.16
CA ALA A 29 3.70 -13.81 -2.63
C ALA A 29 4.60 -14.92 -2.09
N LYS A 30 4.05 -15.81 -1.27
CA LYS A 30 4.76 -16.99 -0.75
C LYS A 30 5.27 -17.90 -1.87
N LYS A 31 4.40 -18.29 -2.82
CA LYS A 31 4.74 -19.16 -3.96
C LYS A 31 5.86 -18.61 -4.85
N ARG A 32 5.94 -17.28 -4.93
CA ARG A 32 6.96 -16.58 -5.71
C ARG A 32 8.22 -16.27 -4.93
N ASN A 33 8.29 -16.68 -3.66
CA ASN A 33 9.37 -16.31 -2.73
C ASN A 33 9.64 -14.80 -2.78
N ALA A 34 8.57 -14.00 -2.67
CA ALA A 34 8.70 -12.56 -2.70
C ALA A 34 9.42 -12.06 -1.44
N ASP A 35 10.28 -11.08 -1.59
CA ASP A 35 10.92 -10.40 -0.46
C ASP A 35 9.99 -9.40 0.21
N LEU A 36 8.96 -8.95 -0.53
CA LEU A 36 8.08 -7.89 -0.12
C LEU A 36 6.72 -7.99 -0.81
N PHE A 37 5.64 -7.74 -0.05
CA PHE A 37 4.28 -7.57 -0.57
C PHE A 37 3.84 -6.12 -0.36
N VAL A 38 3.42 -5.45 -1.43
CA VAL A 38 2.90 -4.08 -1.38
C VAL A 38 1.50 -4.05 -1.96
N SER A 39 0.52 -3.73 -1.13
CA SER A 39 -0.85 -3.45 -1.55
C SER A 39 -1.03 -1.94 -1.72
N ILE A 40 -1.58 -1.50 -2.85
CA ILE A 40 -1.80 -0.06 -3.13
C ILE A 40 -3.29 0.17 -3.30
N HIS A 41 -3.84 1.01 -2.46
CA HIS A 41 -5.24 1.35 -2.36
C HIS A 41 -5.48 2.86 -2.42
N LEU A 42 -6.74 3.21 -2.58
CA LEU A 42 -7.29 4.54 -2.43
C LEU A 42 -8.39 4.49 -1.38
N ASN A 43 -8.28 5.35 -0.39
CA ASN A 43 -9.20 5.42 0.74
C ASN A 43 -10.52 6.13 0.37
N SER A 44 -11.53 5.98 1.20
CA SER A 44 -12.78 6.71 1.13
C SER A 44 -13.37 6.90 2.52
N SER A 45 -14.08 8.02 2.73
CA SER A 45 -14.75 8.33 4.00
C SER A 45 -16.08 9.02 3.73
N GLU A 46 -17.07 8.78 4.61
CA GLU A 46 -18.33 9.54 4.63
C GLU A 46 -18.16 10.89 5.35
N TYR A 47 -17.04 11.09 6.04
CA TYR A 47 -16.68 12.33 6.72
C TYR A 47 -15.55 13.04 5.98
N GLU A 48 -15.35 14.33 6.25
CA GLU A 48 -14.20 15.07 5.72
C GLU A 48 -12.90 14.39 6.14
N ALA A 49 -12.17 13.87 5.17
CA ALA A 49 -10.88 13.23 5.37
C ALA A 49 -10.06 13.32 4.09
N ASN A 50 -8.78 13.63 4.23
CA ASN A 50 -7.79 13.62 3.15
C ASN A 50 -6.47 13.05 3.64
N GLY A 51 -5.55 12.80 2.73
CA GLY A 51 -4.20 12.39 3.06
C GLY A 51 -3.87 10.97 2.65
N TYR A 52 -2.63 10.62 2.87
CA TYR A 52 -2.08 9.28 2.62
C TYR A 52 -1.57 8.67 3.91
N GLU A 53 -1.70 7.36 4.02
CA GLU A 53 -1.31 6.57 5.19
C GLU A 53 -0.79 5.20 4.78
N ILE A 54 -0.01 4.55 5.62
CA ILE A 54 0.50 3.21 5.37
C ILE A 54 0.23 2.31 6.57
N TYR A 55 -0.41 1.20 6.31
CA TYR A 55 -0.63 0.14 7.28
C TYR A 55 0.52 -0.86 7.24
N CYS A 56 1.09 -1.18 8.41
CA CYS A 56 2.09 -2.21 8.59
C CYS A 56 2.03 -2.79 10.00
N ASP A 57 2.58 -3.97 10.20
CA ASP A 57 2.79 -4.53 11.55
C ASP A 57 3.96 -3.79 12.23
N PHE A 58 3.70 -3.11 13.35
CA PHE A 58 4.72 -2.36 14.09
C PHE A 58 5.77 -3.27 14.77
N ASN A 59 5.48 -4.55 14.92
CA ASN A 59 6.47 -5.53 15.38
C ASN A 59 7.45 -5.94 14.25
N ASN A 60 7.08 -5.70 12.98
CA ASN A 60 7.93 -5.96 11.83
C ASN A 60 8.79 -4.73 11.49
N LYS A 61 10.04 -4.75 11.97
CA LYS A 61 10.98 -3.62 11.77
C LYS A 61 11.26 -3.30 10.30
N ASN A 62 11.23 -4.32 9.42
CA ASN A 62 11.46 -4.13 7.99
C ASN A 62 10.26 -3.40 7.36
N ALA A 63 9.04 -3.83 7.69
CA ALA A 63 7.81 -3.18 7.22
C ALA A 63 7.73 -1.72 7.70
N VAL A 64 8.07 -1.43 8.96
CA VAL A 64 8.13 -0.06 9.50
C VAL A 64 9.19 0.78 8.78
N LYS A 65 10.41 0.25 8.57
CA LYS A 65 11.48 0.93 7.84
C LYS A 65 11.07 1.26 6.42
N LEU A 66 10.49 0.29 5.71
CA LEU A 66 9.99 0.44 4.36
C LEU A 66 8.91 1.52 4.28
N SER A 67 7.91 1.43 5.15
CA SER A 67 6.78 2.39 5.20
C SER A 67 7.27 3.81 5.43
N ASN A 68 8.17 4.03 6.39
CA ASN A 68 8.78 5.33 6.64
C ASN A 68 9.58 5.85 5.43
N SER A 69 10.28 4.97 4.72
CA SER A 69 11.01 5.35 3.51
C SER A 69 10.07 5.81 2.39
N ILE A 70 8.90 5.15 2.25
CA ILE A 70 7.88 5.53 1.26
C ILE A 70 7.23 6.86 1.66
N LEU A 71 6.79 7.02 2.93
CA LEU A 71 6.19 8.27 3.41
C LEU A 71 7.11 9.48 3.13
N LYS A 72 8.40 9.37 3.41
CA LYS A 72 9.38 10.43 3.10
C LYS A 72 9.44 10.83 1.62
N GLN A 73 9.13 9.91 0.71
CA GLN A 73 9.09 10.24 -0.72
C GLN A 73 7.73 10.83 -1.12
N LEU A 74 6.64 10.39 -0.50
CA LEU A 74 5.31 10.98 -0.70
C LEU A 74 5.26 12.41 -0.15
N ASP A 75 5.88 12.67 1.02
CA ASP A 75 6.00 14.02 1.61
C ASP A 75 6.61 15.05 0.65
N GLN A 76 7.55 14.62 -0.20
CA GLN A 76 8.19 15.51 -1.17
C GLN A 76 7.25 15.97 -2.31
N LEU A 77 6.10 15.32 -2.47
CA LEU A 77 5.10 15.70 -3.47
C LEU A 77 4.17 16.82 -2.98
N ASP A 78 4.06 17.01 -1.68
CA ASP A 78 3.27 18.07 -1.01
C ASP A 78 1.84 18.19 -1.56
N TYR A 79 1.18 17.02 -1.76
CA TYR A 79 -0.14 16.98 -2.39
C TYR A 79 -1.29 16.80 -1.43
N SER A 80 -1.03 16.29 -0.24
CA SER A 80 -2.04 16.03 0.77
C SER A 80 -1.41 15.81 2.14
N THR A 81 -2.24 15.55 3.15
CA THR A 81 -1.81 15.35 4.53
C THR A 81 -1.12 14.00 4.70
N ASN A 82 0.08 13.99 5.29
CA ASN A 82 0.71 12.77 5.76
C ASN A 82 0.05 12.34 7.08
N ARG A 83 -0.71 11.25 7.06
CA ARG A 83 -1.43 10.68 8.20
C ARG A 83 -0.58 9.65 8.97
N GLY A 84 0.61 9.32 8.44
CA GLY A 84 1.58 8.46 9.10
C GLY A 84 1.38 6.97 8.90
N LEU A 85 1.88 6.21 9.88
CA LEU A 85 1.76 4.76 9.93
C LEU A 85 0.61 4.35 10.85
N LEU A 86 -0.09 3.30 10.45
CA LEU A 86 -1.15 2.67 11.22
C LEU A 86 -0.77 1.20 11.49
N ASP A 87 -0.96 0.80 12.75
CA ASP A 87 -0.61 -0.55 13.18
C ASP A 87 -1.71 -1.56 12.81
N THR A 88 -1.34 -2.59 12.05
CA THR A 88 -2.27 -3.67 11.72
C THR A 88 -2.61 -4.57 12.89
N ASN A 89 -1.93 -4.46 14.02
CA ASN A 89 -2.33 -5.11 15.27
C ASN A 89 -3.55 -4.42 15.91
N GLU A 90 -3.77 -3.14 15.64
CA GLU A 90 -4.95 -2.38 16.09
C GLU A 90 -6.08 -2.39 15.05
N THR A 91 -5.70 -2.31 13.75
CA THR A 91 -6.64 -2.33 12.61
C THR A 91 -6.23 -3.44 11.64
N PRO A 92 -6.67 -4.68 11.85
CA PRO A 92 -6.25 -5.80 11.03
C PRO A 92 -6.67 -5.66 9.58
N LEU A 93 -5.69 -5.63 8.66
CA LEU A 93 -5.91 -5.75 7.23
C LEU A 93 -5.41 -7.11 6.77
N TYR A 94 -6.31 -7.88 6.16
CA TYR A 94 -6.07 -9.31 5.87
C TYR A 94 -4.74 -9.58 5.18
N VAL A 95 -4.46 -8.86 4.08
CA VAL A 95 -3.26 -9.08 3.26
C VAL A 95 -1.95 -8.65 3.93
N VAL A 96 -2.00 -7.90 5.02
CA VAL A 96 -0.84 -7.56 5.83
C VAL A 96 -0.72 -8.52 7.01
N ALA A 97 -1.82 -8.72 7.75
CA ALA A 97 -1.84 -9.53 8.97
C ALA A 97 -1.63 -11.03 8.71
N ASN A 98 -2.03 -11.54 7.53
CA ASN A 98 -1.95 -12.97 7.18
C ASN A 98 -0.86 -13.27 6.12
N ASN A 99 0.05 -12.34 5.87
CA ASN A 99 1.13 -12.54 4.90
C ASN A 99 2.36 -13.15 5.59
N GLU A 100 3.00 -14.11 4.93
CA GLU A 100 4.23 -14.74 5.43
C GLU A 100 5.51 -13.97 5.01
N VAL A 101 5.36 -12.94 4.17
CA VAL A 101 6.45 -12.06 3.75
C VAL A 101 6.24 -10.66 4.33
N ASP A 102 7.28 -9.84 4.36
CA ASP A 102 7.16 -8.44 4.77
C ASP A 102 6.08 -7.73 3.94
N ALA A 103 5.01 -7.26 4.58
CA ALA A 103 3.82 -6.75 3.91
C ALA A 103 3.42 -5.37 4.41
N ILE A 104 3.00 -4.52 3.49
CA ILE A 104 2.43 -3.20 3.77
C ILE A 104 1.22 -2.93 2.88
N LEU A 105 0.32 -2.05 3.34
CA LEU A 105 -0.76 -1.51 2.53
C LEU A 105 -0.70 0.01 2.56
N ILE A 106 -0.71 0.61 1.37
CA ILE A 106 -0.63 2.05 1.15
C ILE A 106 -2.01 2.55 0.75
N GLU A 107 -2.57 3.48 1.52
CA GLU A 107 -3.68 4.32 1.11
C GLU A 107 -3.10 5.62 0.55
N ALA A 108 -3.11 5.78 -0.77
CA ALA A 108 -2.41 6.88 -1.44
C ALA A 108 -3.20 8.19 -1.49
N GLY A 109 -4.38 8.24 -0.91
CA GLY A 109 -5.27 9.41 -0.84
C GLY A 109 -6.73 9.01 -0.79
N PHE A 110 -7.60 9.96 -0.50
CA PHE A 110 -9.04 9.73 -0.40
C PHE A 110 -9.75 10.07 -1.72
N ILE A 111 -10.47 9.10 -2.29
CA ILE A 111 -11.31 9.37 -3.49
C ILE A 111 -12.56 10.19 -3.16
N SER A 112 -12.90 10.31 -1.88
CA SER A 112 -13.99 11.15 -1.36
C SER A 112 -13.59 12.61 -1.14
N ASP A 113 -12.31 12.96 -1.24
CA ASP A 113 -11.80 14.33 -1.18
C ASP A 113 -11.45 14.84 -2.58
N ASP A 114 -11.97 16.00 -2.96
CA ASP A 114 -11.80 16.54 -4.32
C ASP A 114 -10.33 16.86 -4.67
N SER A 115 -9.55 17.33 -3.70
CA SER A 115 -8.13 17.67 -3.91
C SER A 115 -7.28 16.42 -4.08
N ASP A 116 -7.46 15.42 -3.22
CA ASP A 116 -6.80 14.12 -3.32
C ASP A 116 -7.18 13.44 -4.65
N LEU A 117 -8.48 13.38 -4.96
CA LEU A 117 -8.98 12.79 -6.18
C LEU A 117 -8.41 13.46 -7.44
N TYR A 118 -8.31 14.80 -7.44
CA TYR A 118 -7.69 15.54 -8.54
C TYR A 118 -6.22 15.12 -8.71
N TYR A 119 -5.46 15.07 -7.60
CA TYR A 119 -4.04 14.72 -7.67
C TYR A 119 -3.84 13.25 -8.07
N LEU A 120 -4.62 12.34 -7.51
CA LEU A 120 -4.61 10.91 -7.83
C LEU A 120 -4.83 10.68 -9.34
N LYS A 121 -5.78 11.38 -9.95
CA LYS A 121 -6.08 11.26 -11.40
C LYS A 121 -5.02 11.88 -12.30
N ASN A 122 -4.49 13.04 -11.94
CA ASN A 122 -3.65 13.83 -12.83
C ASN A 122 -2.15 13.63 -12.59
N HIS A 123 -1.75 13.10 -11.42
CA HIS A 123 -0.36 12.94 -11.01
C HIS A 123 -0.02 11.51 -10.55
N THR A 124 -0.77 10.51 -11.01
CA THR A 124 -0.57 9.07 -10.67
C THR A 124 0.89 8.63 -10.83
N LYS A 125 1.55 9.08 -11.91
CA LYS A 125 2.96 8.76 -12.17
C LYS A 125 3.90 9.31 -11.10
N ASN A 126 3.61 10.46 -10.53
CA ASN A 126 4.43 11.07 -9.48
C ASN A 126 4.33 10.22 -8.20
N ILE A 127 3.10 9.84 -7.82
CA ILE A 127 2.83 8.98 -6.68
C ILE A 127 3.53 7.61 -6.84
N ALA A 128 3.32 6.95 -7.98
CA ALA A 128 3.94 5.67 -8.28
C ALA A 128 5.48 5.76 -8.23
N THR A 129 6.05 6.86 -8.74
CA THR A 129 7.50 7.11 -8.71
C THR A 129 8.00 7.31 -7.28
N ALA A 130 7.26 8.04 -6.44
CA ALA A 130 7.61 8.25 -5.04
C ALA A 130 7.60 6.93 -4.26
N ILE A 131 6.55 6.12 -4.43
CA ILE A 131 6.46 4.78 -3.82
C ILE A 131 7.66 3.91 -4.25
N ALA A 132 7.93 3.83 -5.55
CA ALA A 132 9.05 3.03 -6.08
C ALA A 132 10.42 3.51 -5.56
N LYS A 133 10.62 4.83 -5.43
CA LYS A 133 11.85 5.39 -4.83
C LYS A 133 11.99 5.01 -3.35
N GLY A 134 10.89 5.07 -2.59
CA GLY A 134 10.86 4.67 -1.19
C GLY A 134 11.22 3.20 -1.01
N ILE A 135 10.63 2.32 -1.82
CA ILE A 135 10.95 0.89 -1.83
C ILE A 135 12.43 0.67 -2.15
N LYS A 136 12.91 1.27 -3.25
CA LYS A 136 14.33 1.14 -3.66
C LYS A 136 15.28 1.59 -2.58
N LYS A 137 15.01 2.70 -1.92
CA LYS A 137 15.85 3.24 -0.87
C LYS A 137 15.89 2.32 0.35
N SER A 138 14.73 1.82 0.79
CA SER A 138 14.65 0.92 1.93
C SER A 138 15.38 -0.41 1.72
N LEU A 139 15.40 -0.94 0.50
CA LEU A 139 16.07 -2.20 0.17
C LEU A 139 17.59 -2.06 -0.01
N ASN A 140 18.11 -0.83 -0.19
CA ASN A 140 19.54 -0.57 -0.38
C ASN A 140 20.25 -0.06 0.89
N ASP A 141 19.48 0.31 1.91
CA ASP A 141 19.97 0.74 3.22
C ASP A 141 20.00 -0.46 4.20
#